data_9311305b36ff2eb6a274fd010ba2cdfd
#
_entry.id   9311305b36ff2eb6a274fd010ba2cdfd
#
_cell.length_a   1.000
_cell.length_b   1.000
_cell.length_c   1.000
_cell.angle_alpha   90.00
_cell.angle_beta   90.00
_cell.angle_gamma   90.00
#
_symmetry.space_group_name_H-M   'P 1'
#
loop_
_entity.id
_entity.type
_entity.pdbx_description
1 polymer ?
#
loop_
_entity_poly.entity_id
_entity_poly.type
_entity_poly.pdbx_seq_one_letter_code
_entity_poly.pdbx_strand_id
1 'polypeptide(L)'
;MRVSLESFHRPVKVWMTPAIVVLSLLIIGAILAAPAPAVACGNATTQRSATAMPPCTRRVTVKSNPCGAMIYIDGIQVGRTPMSFPMPTGRYTLVLLAPGHEEYAQRILVPDAPMEIDAKLVPEK
;
A
#
# COMPACT_ATOMS: atom_id res chain seq x y z
N MET A 1 46.04 21.07 -9.86
CA MET A 1 44.88 21.62 -9.15
C MET A 1 44.35 20.56 -8.17
N ARG A 2 44.68 20.74 -6.91
CA ARG A 2 44.09 19.87 -5.88
C ARG A 2 42.86 20.58 -5.36
N VAL A 3 41.70 20.01 -5.65
CA VAL A 3 40.45 20.41 -5.02
C VAL A 3 40.43 19.73 -3.65
N SER A 4 40.80 20.46 -2.62
CA SER A 4 40.58 20.03 -1.25
C SER A 4 39.09 20.02 -1.00
N LEU A 5 38.52 18.83 -1.03
CA LEU A 5 37.22 18.56 -0.42
C LEU A 5 37.41 18.65 1.10
N GLU A 6 37.52 19.85 1.61
CA GLU A 6 37.38 20.06 3.04
C GLU A 6 35.91 19.74 3.39
N SER A 7 35.78 18.54 3.87
CA SER A 7 34.62 18.07 4.57
C SER A 7 34.21 19.13 5.61
N PHE A 8 33.19 19.91 5.28
CA PHE A 8 32.63 20.88 6.18
C PHE A 8 31.82 20.16 7.25
N HIS A 9 32.56 19.43 8.09
CA HIS A 9 32.02 18.84 9.29
C HIS A 9 31.89 19.95 10.34
N ARG A 10 30.83 20.75 10.22
CA ARG A 10 30.46 21.63 11.33
C ARG A 10 29.84 20.75 12.41
N PRO A 11 30.48 20.59 13.56
CA PRO A 11 29.78 20.00 14.70
C PRO A 11 28.66 21.00 15.06
N VAL A 12 27.44 20.61 14.79
CA VAL A 12 26.27 21.28 15.34
C VAL A 12 26.37 21.07 16.83
N LYS A 13 26.99 22.00 17.53
CA LYS A 13 26.88 22.06 18.99
C LYS A 13 25.40 22.35 19.28
N VAL A 14 24.64 21.32 19.42
CA VAL A 14 23.30 21.43 19.97
C VAL A 14 23.45 21.84 21.42
N TRP A 15 23.43 23.12 21.64
CA TRP A 15 23.28 23.66 22.97
C TRP A 15 21.83 23.40 23.39
N MET A 16 21.57 22.17 23.83
CA MET A 16 20.33 21.89 24.52
C MET A 16 20.34 22.68 25.82
N THR A 17 19.79 23.87 25.81
CA THR A 17 19.53 24.59 27.04
C THR A 17 18.58 23.77 27.90
N PRO A 18 18.78 23.67 29.21
CA PRO A 18 17.93 22.91 30.09
C PRO A 18 16.46 23.32 29.99
N ALA A 19 16.19 24.55 29.58
CA ALA A 19 14.84 25.04 29.35
C ALA A 19 14.11 24.30 28.22
N ILE A 20 14.79 23.90 27.17
CA ILE A 20 14.18 23.16 26.06
C ILE A 20 13.84 21.74 26.52
N VAL A 21 14.69 21.13 27.32
CA VAL A 21 14.45 19.78 27.87
C VAL A 21 13.24 19.79 28.80
N VAL A 22 13.13 20.79 29.66
CA VAL A 22 11.99 20.93 30.58
C VAL A 22 10.69 21.16 29.79
N LEU A 23 10.72 22.00 28.79
CA LEU A 23 9.57 22.25 27.95
C LEU A 23 9.15 20.99 27.18
N SER A 24 10.13 20.24 26.70
CA SER A 24 9.87 18.97 26.01
C SER A 24 9.19 17.94 26.92
N LEU A 25 9.64 17.84 28.16
CA LEU A 25 9.04 16.94 29.16
C LEU A 25 7.60 17.35 29.51
N LEU A 26 7.33 18.64 29.59
CA LEU A 26 5.97 19.13 29.84
C LEU A 26 5.02 18.82 28.67
N ILE A 27 5.50 18.93 27.45
CA ILE A 27 4.72 18.59 26.25
C ILE A 27 4.44 17.07 26.22
N ILE A 28 5.43 16.24 26.52
CA ILE A 28 5.26 14.79 26.56
C ILE A 28 4.27 14.41 27.66
N GLY A 29 4.34 15.04 28.83
CA GLY A 29 3.38 14.82 29.90
C GLY A 29 1.95 15.19 29.52
N ALA A 30 1.77 16.27 28.79
CA ALA A 30 0.45 16.66 28.31
C ALA A 30 -0.14 15.70 27.27
N ILE A 31 0.71 15.12 26.45
CA ILE A 31 0.26 14.14 25.43
C ILE A 31 -0.14 12.82 26.11
N LEU A 32 0.57 12.42 27.17
CA LEU A 32 0.23 11.20 27.93
C LEU A 32 -1.03 11.38 28.79
N ALA A 33 -1.35 12.61 29.18
CA ALA A 33 -2.56 12.92 29.95
C ALA A 33 -3.79 13.15 29.06
N ALA A 34 -3.64 13.24 27.75
CA ALA A 34 -4.78 13.21 26.86
C ALA A 34 -5.45 11.84 27.03
N PRO A 35 -6.70 11.81 27.54
CA PRO A 35 -7.44 10.57 27.49
C PRO A 35 -7.42 10.16 26.03
N ALA A 36 -6.89 9.00 25.74
CA ALA A 36 -7.10 8.40 24.44
C ALA A 36 -8.58 8.61 24.15
N PRO A 37 -8.97 9.24 23.05
CA PRO A 37 -10.36 9.25 22.72
C PRO A 37 -10.72 7.78 22.75
N ALA A 38 -11.53 7.42 23.72
CA ALA A 38 -12.14 6.12 23.67
C ALA A 38 -12.76 6.13 22.29
N VAL A 39 -12.06 5.53 21.37
CA VAL A 39 -12.60 5.29 20.05
C VAL A 39 -13.79 4.46 20.40
N ALA A 40 -14.88 5.17 20.58
CA ALA A 40 -16.13 4.51 20.73
C ALA A 40 -16.25 3.71 19.46
N CYS A 41 -15.86 2.48 19.52
CA CYS A 41 -16.12 1.52 18.46
C CYS A 41 -17.60 1.48 18.12
N GLY A 42 -18.40 2.11 18.95
CA GLY A 42 -19.81 2.36 18.70
C GLY A 42 -20.13 3.43 17.66
N ASN A 43 -19.22 4.32 17.33
CA ASN A 43 -19.51 5.39 16.38
C ASN A 43 -19.24 5.02 14.91
N ALA A 44 -18.83 3.82 14.65
CA ALA A 44 -18.95 3.27 13.31
C ALA A 44 -20.39 3.25 12.79
N THR A 45 -21.34 3.43 13.66
CA THR A 45 -22.76 3.52 13.31
C THR A 45 -23.16 4.85 12.68
N THR A 46 -22.36 5.88 12.82
CA THR A 46 -22.73 7.20 12.28
C THR A 46 -22.27 7.38 10.83
N GLN A 47 -21.54 6.45 10.28
CA GLN A 47 -21.27 6.39 8.84
C GLN A 47 -22.39 5.71 8.06
N ARG A 48 -23.59 5.79 8.56
CA ARG A 48 -24.77 5.32 7.87
C ARG A 48 -25.29 6.31 6.83
N SER A 49 -24.47 7.21 6.38
CA SER A 49 -24.86 8.09 5.28
C SER A 49 -24.26 7.69 3.95
N ALA A 50 -24.00 6.45 3.78
CA ALA A 50 -23.89 5.96 2.44
C ALA A 50 -24.92 4.86 2.30
N THR A 51 -25.98 5.17 1.66
CA THR A 51 -26.77 4.25 0.86
C THR A 51 -25.89 3.78 -0.32
N ALA A 52 -24.60 3.61 -0.07
CA ALA A 52 -23.72 2.91 -0.95
C ALA A 52 -24.07 1.45 -0.77
N MET A 53 -24.82 0.92 -1.70
CA MET A 53 -24.89 -0.52 -1.89
C MET A 53 -23.47 -1.04 -1.79
N PRO A 54 -23.21 -2.07 -0.96
CA PRO A 54 -21.88 -2.64 -0.91
C PRO A 54 -21.47 -2.97 -2.34
N PRO A 55 -20.29 -2.56 -2.79
CA PRO A 55 -19.87 -2.87 -4.15
C PRO A 55 -19.99 -4.38 -4.33
N CYS A 56 -20.68 -4.81 -5.37
CA CYS A 56 -20.85 -6.22 -5.67
C CYS A 56 -19.45 -6.80 -5.89
N THR A 57 -18.89 -7.41 -4.86
CA THR A 57 -17.59 -8.07 -4.95
C THR A 57 -17.76 -9.41 -5.62
N ARG A 58 -16.98 -9.64 -6.65
CA ARG A 58 -16.95 -10.91 -7.37
C ARG A 58 -15.59 -11.57 -7.20
N ARG A 59 -15.59 -12.89 -7.28
CA ARG A 59 -14.34 -13.64 -7.18
C ARG A 59 -13.61 -13.59 -8.52
N VAL A 60 -12.41 -13.05 -8.49
CA VAL A 60 -11.48 -13.05 -9.63
C VAL A 60 -10.37 -14.05 -9.34
N THR A 61 -10.16 -14.99 -10.25
CA THR A 61 -9.08 -15.96 -10.19
C THR A 61 -8.04 -15.60 -11.24
N VAL A 62 -6.81 -15.38 -10.81
CA VAL A 62 -5.69 -15.06 -11.69
C VAL A 62 -4.72 -16.24 -11.70
N LYS A 63 -4.47 -16.77 -12.88
CA LYS A 63 -3.48 -17.80 -13.15
C LYS A 63 -2.42 -17.26 -14.09
N SER A 64 -1.23 -17.81 -14.03
CA SER A 64 -0.15 -17.49 -14.99
C SER A 64 0.67 -18.72 -15.32
N ASN A 65 1.28 -18.68 -16.47
CA ASN A 65 2.28 -19.65 -16.87
C ASN A 65 3.57 -18.91 -17.25
N PRO A 66 4.68 -19.09 -16.47
CA PRO A 66 4.79 -19.93 -15.28
C PRO A 66 4.02 -19.39 -14.07
N CYS A 67 3.73 -20.27 -13.11
CA CYS A 67 3.11 -19.88 -11.85
C CYS A 67 4.08 -19.15 -10.93
N GLY A 68 3.55 -18.42 -9.94
CA GLY A 68 4.37 -17.64 -8.99
C GLY A 68 4.65 -16.20 -9.40
N ALA A 69 4.03 -15.72 -10.49
CA ALA A 69 4.11 -14.31 -10.87
C ALA A 69 3.47 -13.42 -9.81
N MET A 70 4.07 -12.28 -9.55
CA MET A 70 3.50 -11.26 -8.67
C MET A 70 2.34 -10.56 -9.37
N ILE A 71 1.23 -10.40 -8.65
CA ILE A 71 0.00 -9.77 -9.13
C ILE A 71 -0.06 -8.35 -8.61
N TYR A 72 -0.19 -7.39 -9.51
CA TYR A 72 -0.46 -6.00 -9.20
C TYR A 72 -1.79 -5.58 -9.84
N ILE A 73 -2.61 -4.89 -9.06
CA ILE A 73 -3.87 -4.29 -9.50
C ILE A 73 -3.78 -2.79 -9.27
N ASP A 74 -3.86 -2.01 -10.33
CA ASP A 74 -3.71 -0.55 -10.30
C ASP A 74 -2.44 -0.08 -9.56
N GLY A 75 -1.34 -0.86 -9.68
CA GLY A 75 -0.08 -0.60 -9.03
C GLY A 75 0.04 -1.12 -7.59
N ILE A 76 -1.01 -1.73 -7.04
CA ILE A 76 -1.01 -2.31 -5.70
C ILE A 76 -0.74 -3.81 -5.79
N GLN A 77 0.26 -4.28 -5.06
CA GLN A 77 0.57 -5.70 -4.98
C GLN A 77 -0.51 -6.45 -4.19
N VAL A 78 -1.13 -7.43 -4.83
CA VAL A 78 -2.21 -8.25 -4.25
C VAL A 78 -1.69 -9.59 -3.76
N GLY A 79 -0.80 -10.23 -4.52
CA GLY A 79 -0.27 -11.54 -4.18
C GLY A 79 0.52 -12.19 -5.30
N ARG A 80 0.46 -13.51 -5.39
CA ARG A 80 1.13 -14.30 -6.41
C ARG A 80 0.19 -15.32 -7.05
N THR A 81 0.40 -15.59 -8.32
CA THR A 81 -0.36 -16.60 -9.06
C THR A 81 0.00 -18.04 -8.65
N PRO A 82 -0.95 -18.96 -8.65
CA PRO A 82 -2.38 -18.73 -8.85
C PRO A 82 -3.05 -18.19 -7.58
N MET A 83 -3.94 -17.22 -7.73
CA MET A 83 -4.65 -16.64 -6.59
C MET A 83 -6.09 -16.27 -6.96
N SER A 84 -6.99 -16.45 -5.99
CA SER A 84 -8.39 -16.01 -6.10
C SER A 84 -8.68 -15.01 -4.98
N PHE A 85 -9.23 -13.88 -5.33
CA PHE A 85 -9.57 -12.83 -4.37
C PHE A 85 -10.88 -12.12 -4.76
N PRO A 86 -11.59 -11.56 -3.78
CA PRO A 86 -12.79 -10.78 -4.05
C PRO A 86 -12.40 -9.40 -4.61
N MET A 87 -13.08 -8.96 -5.66
CA MET A 87 -12.86 -7.68 -6.29
C MET A 87 -14.18 -7.02 -6.65
N PRO A 88 -14.34 -5.71 -6.43
CA PRO A 88 -15.52 -5.00 -6.89
C PRO A 88 -15.61 -5.00 -8.41
N THR A 89 -16.83 -4.91 -8.92
CA THR A 89 -17.04 -4.71 -10.36
C THR A 89 -16.44 -3.37 -10.81
N GLY A 90 -15.74 -3.36 -11.92
CA GLY A 90 -15.08 -2.15 -12.41
C GLY A 90 -13.97 -2.43 -13.40
N ARG A 91 -13.29 -1.34 -13.80
CA ARG A 91 -12.11 -1.41 -14.69
C ARG A 91 -10.84 -1.30 -13.87
N TYR A 92 -9.92 -2.21 -14.10
CA TYR A 92 -8.65 -2.29 -13.40
C TYR A 92 -7.51 -2.57 -14.38
N THR A 93 -6.31 -2.22 -13.99
CA THR A 93 -5.09 -2.60 -14.70
C THR A 93 -4.41 -3.73 -13.96
N LEU A 94 -4.40 -4.91 -14.57
CA LEU A 94 -3.70 -6.08 -14.06
C LEU A 94 -2.28 -6.07 -14.61
N VAL A 95 -1.31 -6.19 -13.73
CA VAL A 95 0.10 -6.36 -14.10
C VAL A 95 0.64 -7.61 -13.43
N LEU A 96 1.29 -8.45 -14.20
CA LEU A 96 1.96 -9.65 -13.70
C LEU A 96 3.46 -9.56 -13.95
N LEU A 97 4.22 -9.76 -12.89
CA LEU A 97 5.68 -9.75 -12.94
C LEU A 97 6.23 -11.11 -12.49
N ALA A 98 7.01 -11.73 -13.33
CA ALA A 98 7.75 -12.95 -12.99
C ALA A 98 9.24 -12.78 -13.32
N PRO A 99 10.15 -13.28 -12.48
CA PRO A 99 11.58 -13.18 -12.75
C PRO A 99 11.93 -13.89 -14.05
N GLY A 100 12.70 -13.24 -14.91
CA GLY A 100 13.11 -13.78 -16.22
C GLY A 100 12.00 -13.82 -17.28
N HIS A 101 10.92 -13.06 -17.07
CA HIS A 101 9.82 -12.95 -18.02
C HIS A 101 9.46 -11.49 -18.22
N GLU A 102 8.95 -11.16 -19.38
CA GLU A 102 8.47 -9.83 -19.68
C GLU A 102 7.24 -9.49 -18.82
N GLU A 103 7.11 -8.19 -18.52
CA GLU A 103 5.95 -7.67 -17.81
C GLU A 103 4.68 -7.87 -18.63
N TYR A 104 3.69 -8.51 -18.03
CA TYR A 104 2.38 -8.67 -18.63
C TYR A 104 1.41 -7.64 -18.04
N ALA A 105 1.01 -6.66 -18.82
CA ALA A 105 0.05 -5.64 -18.43
C ALA A 105 -1.22 -5.74 -19.27
N GLN A 106 -2.37 -5.86 -18.62
CA GLN A 106 -3.66 -5.92 -19.28
C GLN A 106 -4.71 -5.11 -18.53
N ARG A 107 -5.52 -4.36 -19.28
CA ARG A 107 -6.72 -3.74 -18.71
C ARG A 107 -7.84 -4.77 -18.67
N ILE A 108 -8.39 -4.98 -17.49
CA ILE A 108 -9.48 -5.91 -17.25
C ILE A 108 -10.74 -5.17 -16.83
N LEU A 109 -11.87 -5.71 -17.25
CA LEU A 109 -13.19 -5.30 -16.77
C LEU A 109 -13.74 -6.43 -15.92
N VAL A 110 -13.88 -6.21 -14.62
CA VAL A 110 -14.49 -7.17 -13.72
C VAL A 110 -16.01 -7.11 -13.88
N PRO A 111 -16.64 -8.12 -14.45
CA PRO A 111 -18.08 -8.18 -14.63
C PRO A 111 -18.80 -8.51 -13.34
N ASP A 112 -20.11 -8.46 -13.35
CA ASP A 112 -20.96 -8.92 -12.23
C ASP A 112 -21.06 -10.46 -12.15
N ALA A 113 -19.99 -11.16 -12.49
CA ALA A 113 -19.87 -12.60 -12.47
C ALA A 113 -18.44 -13.01 -12.07
N PRO A 114 -18.25 -14.22 -11.54
CA PRO A 114 -16.90 -14.72 -11.28
C PRO A 114 -16.09 -14.77 -12.58
N MET A 115 -14.85 -14.32 -12.51
CA MET A 115 -13.96 -14.21 -13.67
C MET A 115 -12.67 -14.99 -13.42
N GLU A 116 -12.21 -15.69 -14.44
CA GLU A 116 -10.90 -16.36 -14.46
C GLU A 116 -10.03 -15.73 -15.54
N ILE A 117 -8.78 -15.46 -15.19
CA ILE A 117 -7.79 -14.86 -16.09
C ILE A 117 -6.60 -15.80 -16.16
N ASP A 118 -6.29 -16.29 -17.35
CA ASP A 118 -5.11 -17.08 -17.65
C ASP A 118 -4.11 -16.22 -18.43
N ALA A 119 -2.99 -15.90 -17.81
CA ALA A 119 -1.94 -15.13 -18.43
C ALA A 119 -0.75 -16.01 -18.81
N LYS A 120 -0.33 -15.94 -20.06
CA LYS A 120 0.91 -16.57 -20.52
C LYS A 120 2.02 -15.52 -20.56
N LEU A 121 3.01 -15.69 -19.71
CA LEU A 121 4.16 -14.81 -19.67
C LEU A 121 5.20 -15.24 -20.71
N VAL A 122 5.80 -14.26 -21.35
CA VAL A 122 6.85 -14.48 -22.34
C VAL A 122 8.21 -14.41 -21.65
N PRO A 123 9.11 -15.39 -21.85
CA PRO A 123 10.45 -15.31 -21.28
C PRO A 123 11.21 -14.15 -21.90
N GLU A 124 11.92 -13.40 -21.07
CA GLU A 124 12.84 -12.36 -21.52
C GLU A 124 14.05 -13.00 -22.24
N LYS A 125 14.40 -12.44 -23.37
CA LYS A 125 15.56 -12.91 -24.14
C LYS A 125 16.87 -12.30 -23.65
#